data_5dc73ec7cfdd5a440157f1b45ff33bf5
#
_entry.id   5dc73ec7cfdd5a440157f1b45ff33bf5
#
_cell.length_a   1.000
_cell.length_b   1.000
_cell.length_c   1.000
_cell.angle_alpha   90.00
_cell.angle_beta   90.00
_cell.angle_gamma   90.00
#
_symmetry.space_group_name_H-M   'P 1'
#
loop_
_entity.id
_entity.type
_entity.pdbx_description
1 polymer ?
#
loop_
_entity_poly.entity_id
_entity_poly.type
_entity_poly.pdbx_seq_one_letter_code
_entity_poly.pdbx_strand_id
1 'polypeptide(L)'
;MQTIAILGSTGSIGTQALELVRLHPEEFRVVALTARSSREKLFEQVREFRPEVAGLTEPIPMSEIPEDVRFCRWVMGEEALRAAAAEVPADMVLVSVVGIAGLQSVMDALGANRQVLVANKEALVTGGHLVMDAAKRIGKPILPVDSEHSAIFQCLQGAGGNQPVRLLLTASGGPFRTWTREQMQNATRAQALKHPNWSMGAKITIDSASMFNKALEIIEAHWLFDMPPEKIQVVVHPQSIVHSAVEFADGAVLAQLGVPDMRVPIAYAMTYPRRIPTGSKPLDLFSIGTLTFEPGDPVRFPALRLAGECLNAGGAACTILNGANEMAVAAFLRDEIPFGAISRIVEGTLEACGAMPADTLEDIFHADLEARRVAKEIAEKLK
;
A
#
# COMPACT_ATOMS: atom_id res chain seq x y z
N MET A 1 19.64 -11.61 -15.78
CA MET A 1 18.80 -12.09 -14.65
C MET A 1 18.87 -11.04 -13.57
N GLN A 2 17.73 -10.44 -13.17
CA GLN A 2 17.65 -9.42 -12.13
C GLN A 2 17.47 -10.08 -10.77
N THR A 3 18.07 -9.51 -9.73
CA THR A 3 17.97 -10.01 -8.36
C THR A 3 16.92 -9.21 -7.58
N ILE A 4 16.06 -9.93 -6.82
CA ILE A 4 14.98 -9.32 -6.06
C ILE A 4 15.00 -9.77 -4.59
N ALA A 5 14.87 -8.80 -3.68
CA ALA A 5 14.53 -9.03 -2.28
C ALA A 5 13.03 -8.75 -2.07
N ILE A 6 12.33 -9.65 -1.37
CA ILE A 6 10.90 -9.53 -1.13
C ILE A 6 10.64 -9.46 0.38
N LEU A 7 10.26 -8.30 0.86
CA LEU A 7 9.89 -8.05 2.24
C LEU A 7 8.38 -8.29 2.41
N GLY A 8 8.01 -9.25 3.26
CA GLY A 8 6.62 -9.71 3.39
C GLY A 8 6.23 -10.76 2.35
N SER A 9 7.14 -11.67 2.00
CA SER A 9 6.99 -12.68 0.94
C SER A 9 5.82 -13.64 1.11
N THR A 10 5.38 -13.87 2.34
CA THR A 10 4.26 -14.76 2.68
C THR A 10 2.88 -14.10 2.57
N GLY A 11 2.84 -12.76 2.43
CA GLY A 11 1.64 -11.97 2.21
C GLY A 11 1.07 -12.11 0.80
N SER A 12 -0.07 -11.47 0.53
CA SER A 12 -0.74 -11.53 -0.78
C SER A 12 0.15 -11.03 -1.92
N ILE A 13 0.78 -9.87 -1.77
CA ILE A 13 1.65 -9.28 -2.80
C ILE A 13 2.92 -10.11 -2.97
N GLY A 14 3.59 -10.46 -1.87
CA GLY A 14 4.83 -11.25 -1.92
C GLY A 14 4.62 -12.62 -2.57
N THR A 15 3.50 -13.28 -2.29
CA THR A 15 3.17 -14.58 -2.92
C THR A 15 2.97 -14.44 -4.43
N GLN A 16 2.23 -13.40 -4.87
CA GLN A 16 2.02 -13.14 -6.29
C GLN A 16 3.30 -12.71 -7.02
N ALA A 17 4.20 -11.99 -6.33
CA ALA A 17 5.53 -11.70 -6.87
C ALA A 17 6.34 -13.00 -7.07
N LEU A 18 6.28 -13.94 -6.14
CA LEU A 18 6.93 -15.26 -6.29
C LEU A 18 6.29 -16.11 -7.39
N GLU A 19 4.98 -15.98 -7.65
CA GLU A 19 4.33 -16.61 -8.81
C GLU A 19 4.94 -16.07 -10.13
N LEU A 20 5.18 -14.77 -10.22
CA LEU A 20 5.83 -14.18 -11.39
C LEU A 20 7.27 -14.66 -11.55
N VAL A 21 8.02 -14.80 -10.46
CA VAL A 21 9.37 -15.37 -10.50
C VAL A 21 9.34 -16.81 -11.03
N ARG A 22 8.35 -17.64 -10.62
CA ARG A 22 8.15 -19.00 -11.16
C ARG A 22 7.84 -19.03 -12.65
N LEU A 23 7.07 -18.06 -13.13
CA LEU A 23 6.74 -17.94 -14.55
C LEU A 23 7.93 -17.48 -15.41
N HIS A 24 8.90 -16.77 -14.81
CA HIS A 24 10.04 -16.18 -15.50
C HIS A 24 11.37 -16.47 -14.78
N PRO A 25 11.74 -17.74 -14.57
CA PRO A 25 12.93 -18.12 -13.81
C PRO A 25 14.25 -17.68 -14.46
N GLU A 26 14.25 -17.41 -15.75
CA GLU A 26 15.39 -16.89 -16.50
C GLU A 26 15.58 -15.37 -16.31
N GLU A 27 14.54 -14.65 -15.89
CA GLU A 27 14.58 -13.20 -15.71
C GLU A 27 14.91 -12.82 -14.26
N PHE A 28 14.46 -13.59 -13.28
CA PHE A 28 14.53 -13.21 -11.86
C PHE A 28 15.21 -14.25 -10.99
N ARG A 29 15.95 -13.75 -10.00
CA ARG A 29 16.52 -14.54 -8.90
C ARG A 29 16.13 -13.88 -7.56
N VAL A 30 15.51 -14.65 -6.69
CA VAL A 30 15.23 -14.22 -5.34
C VAL A 30 16.49 -14.30 -4.49
N VAL A 31 16.88 -13.20 -3.84
CA VAL A 31 18.09 -13.13 -2.99
C VAL A 31 17.76 -12.95 -1.52
N ALA A 32 16.57 -12.41 -1.19
CA ALA A 32 16.13 -12.33 0.20
C ALA A 32 14.62 -12.49 0.31
N LEU A 33 14.17 -13.14 1.38
CA LEU A 33 12.76 -13.34 1.73
C LEU A 33 12.56 -13.01 3.20
N THR A 34 11.53 -12.22 3.53
CA THR A 34 11.14 -12.00 4.92
C THR A 34 9.65 -12.23 5.13
N ALA A 35 9.30 -12.64 6.34
CA ALA A 35 7.94 -12.71 6.81
C ALA A 35 7.84 -12.19 8.24
N ARG A 36 6.61 -11.94 8.73
CA ARG A 36 6.40 -11.59 10.13
C ARG A 36 6.44 -12.84 11.01
N SER A 37 5.44 -13.71 10.91
CA SER A 37 5.22 -14.89 11.77
C SER A 37 4.93 -16.17 10.98
N SER A 38 4.67 -16.06 9.67
CA SER A 38 4.29 -17.21 8.82
C SER A 38 5.50 -18.07 8.47
N ARG A 39 6.12 -18.69 9.48
CA ARG A 39 7.38 -19.43 9.38
C ARG A 39 7.29 -20.62 8.42
N GLU A 40 6.25 -21.44 8.50
CA GLU A 40 6.12 -22.65 7.66
C GLU A 40 6.10 -22.28 6.17
N LYS A 41 5.29 -21.28 5.81
CA LYS A 41 5.23 -20.78 4.44
C LYS A 41 6.56 -20.16 3.99
N LEU A 42 7.27 -19.47 4.89
CA LEU A 42 8.59 -18.94 4.60
C LEU A 42 9.61 -20.07 4.38
N PHE A 43 9.58 -21.14 5.17
CA PHE A 43 10.45 -22.30 4.98
C PHE A 43 10.21 -22.96 3.61
N GLU A 44 8.95 -23.10 3.17
CA GLU A 44 8.61 -23.60 1.83
C GLU A 44 9.21 -22.68 0.73
N GLN A 45 9.05 -21.37 0.87
CA GLN A 45 9.61 -20.40 -0.07
C GLN A 45 11.14 -20.44 -0.09
N VAL A 46 11.79 -20.58 1.07
CA VAL A 46 13.26 -20.69 1.16
C VAL A 46 13.77 -21.97 0.48
N ARG A 47 13.09 -23.13 0.64
CA ARG A 47 13.42 -24.36 -0.08
C ARG A 47 13.39 -24.18 -1.59
N GLU A 48 12.33 -23.55 -2.07
CA GLU A 48 12.07 -23.37 -3.49
C GLU A 48 13.01 -22.36 -4.15
N PHE A 49 13.09 -21.16 -3.59
CA PHE A 49 13.80 -20.04 -4.22
C PHE A 49 15.27 -19.91 -3.81
N ARG A 50 15.69 -20.63 -2.77
CA ARG A 50 17.06 -20.69 -2.27
C ARG A 50 17.74 -19.31 -2.14
N PRO A 51 17.14 -18.36 -1.36
CA PRO A 51 17.70 -17.04 -1.15
C PRO A 51 19.02 -17.08 -0.37
N GLU A 52 19.77 -15.98 -0.42
CA GLU A 52 20.98 -15.78 0.40
C GLU A 52 20.63 -15.42 1.85
N VAL A 53 19.52 -14.69 2.04
CA VAL A 53 19.01 -14.27 3.35
C VAL A 53 17.53 -14.61 3.50
N ALA A 54 17.17 -15.15 4.66
CA ALA A 54 15.79 -15.30 5.10
C ALA A 54 15.60 -14.66 6.47
N GLY A 55 14.42 -14.09 6.73
CA GLY A 55 14.19 -13.41 8.01
C GLY A 55 12.76 -13.48 8.53
N LEU A 56 12.64 -13.51 9.85
CA LEU A 56 11.36 -13.41 10.58
C LEU A 56 11.42 -12.20 11.52
N THR A 57 10.45 -11.27 11.41
CA THR A 57 10.38 -10.14 12.33
C THR A 57 9.81 -10.54 13.70
N GLU A 58 9.00 -11.59 13.78
CA GLU A 58 8.70 -12.27 15.04
C GLU A 58 9.72 -13.40 15.22
N PRO A 59 10.68 -13.26 16.15
CA PRO A 59 11.80 -14.17 16.24
C PRO A 59 11.41 -15.56 16.75
N ILE A 60 12.07 -16.57 16.21
CA ILE A 60 12.01 -17.95 16.68
C ILE A 60 13.41 -18.44 17.05
N PRO A 61 13.54 -19.45 17.93
CA PRO A 61 14.84 -20.08 18.19
C PRO A 61 15.46 -20.67 16.92
N MET A 62 16.78 -20.53 16.75
CA MET A 62 17.49 -21.13 15.60
C MET A 62 17.33 -22.65 15.52
N SER A 63 17.08 -23.31 16.65
CA SER A 63 16.80 -24.77 16.70
C SER A 63 15.49 -25.17 15.99
N GLU A 64 14.53 -24.23 15.87
CA GLU A 64 13.24 -24.46 15.19
C GLU A 64 13.34 -24.28 13.66
N ILE A 65 14.45 -23.78 13.14
CA ILE A 65 14.69 -23.68 11.69
C ILE A 65 15.04 -25.09 11.19
N PRO A 66 14.30 -25.63 10.20
CA PRO A 66 14.60 -26.93 9.61
C PRO A 66 16.01 -26.98 8.99
N GLU A 67 16.69 -28.12 9.09
CA GLU A 67 18.07 -28.28 8.60
C GLU A 67 18.21 -28.00 7.11
N ASP A 68 17.22 -28.40 6.33
CA ASP A 68 17.18 -28.28 4.88
C ASP A 68 17.05 -26.83 4.37
N VAL A 69 16.76 -25.86 5.26
CA VAL A 69 16.73 -24.43 4.95
C VAL A 69 17.81 -23.61 5.66
N ARG A 70 18.76 -24.27 6.38
CA ARG A 70 19.88 -23.59 7.08
C ARG A 70 21.03 -23.18 6.16
N PHE A 71 20.92 -23.42 4.87
CA PHE A 71 21.93 -23.03 3.89
C PHE A 71 22.04 -21.52 3.69
N CYS A 72 20.99 -20.76 3.99
CA CYS A 72 20.98 -19.30 3.91
C CYS A 72 21.20 -18.66 5.29
N ARG A 73 21.57 -17.38 5.30
CA ARG A 73 21.67 -16.59 6.52
C ARG A 73 20.27 -16.25 7.04
N TRP A 74 19.95 -16.71 8.24
CA TRP A 74 18.72 -16.35 8.94
C TRP A 74 18.93 -15.13 9.84
N VAL A 75 17.99 -14.16 9.78
CA VAL A 75 17.99 -12.96 10.59
C VAL A 75 16.65 -12.84 11.30
N MET A 76 16.67 -12.58 12.61
CA MET A 76 15.48 -12.52 13.45
C MET A 76 15.24 -11.12 14.01
N GLY A 77 13.98 -10.78 14.26
CA GLY A 77 13.59 -9.49 14.81
C GLY A 77 13.61 -8.38 13.77
N GLU A 78 13.71 -7.14 14.23
CA GLU A 78 13.65 -5.93 13.40
C GLU A 78 14.76 -5.86 12.34
N GLU A 79 15.95 -6.40 12.66
CA GLU A 79 17.08 -6.46 11.72
C GLU A 79 16.81 -7.31 10.48
N ALA A 80 15.79 -8.19 10.50
CA ALA A 80 15.43 -9.03 9.36
C ALA A 80 15.05 -8.22 8.11
N LEU A 81 14.31 -7.13 8.30
CA LEU A 81 13.90 -6.25 7.19
C LEU A 81 15.10 -5.49 6.63
N ARG A 82 15.93 -4.92 7.50
CA ARG A 82 17.13 -4.18 7.10
C ARG A 82 18.12 -5.07 6.35
N ALA A 83 18.37 -6.28 6.87
CA ALA A 83 19.26 -7.25 6.23
C ALA A 83 18.81 -7.57 4.80
N ALA A 84 17.50 -7.79 4.59
CA ALA A 84 16.93 -8.06 3.28
C ALA A 84 16.89 -6.81 2.36
N ALA A 85 16.64 -5.63 2.90
CA ALA A 85 16.51 -4.40 2.13
C ALA A 85 17.87 -3.81 1.68
N ALA A 86 18.89 -3.87 2.55
CA ALA A 86 20.13 -3.12 2.36
C ALA A 86 21.39 -3.98 2.26
N GLU A 87 21.50 -5.08 3.02
CA GLU A 87 22.76 -5.82 3.15
C GLU A 87 22.97 -6.84 2.02
N VAL A 88 21.88 -7.38 1.44
CA VAL A 88 21.96 -8.32 0.32
C VAL A 88 22.10 -7.55 -1.00
N PRO A 89 22.97 -7.97 -1.93
CA PRO A 89 23.09 -7.33 -3.23
C PRO A 89 21.87 -7.67 -4.12
N ALA A 90 20.80 -6.87 -3.98
CA ALA A 90 19.60 -6.95 -4.82
C ALA A 90 19.55 -5.78 -5.81
N ASP A 91 19.13 -6.03 -7.05
CA ASP A 91 18.85 -4.97 -8.03
C ASP A 91 17.59 -4.21 -7.62
N MET A 92 16.59 -4.93 -7.08
CA MET A 92 15.32 -4.36 -6.64
C MET A 92 14.84 -4.94 -5.31
N VAL A 93 14.08 -4.14 -4.57
CA VAL A 93 13.46 -4.51 -3.30
C VAL A 93 11.96 -4.27 -3.38
N LEU A 94 11.17 -5.33 -3.26
CA LEU A 94 9.72 -5.24 -3.12
C LEU A 94 9.37 -5.11 -1.64
N VAL A 95 8.84 -3.95 -1.26
CA VAL A 95 8.39 -3.67 0.10
C VAL A 95 6.89 -3.92 0.19
N SER A 96 6.50 -5.08 0.74
CA SER A 96 5.10 -5.51 0.89
C SER A 96 4.74 -5.90 2.33
N VAL A 97 5.47 -5.35 3.29
CA VAL A 97 5.11 -5.40 4.71
C VAL A 97 3.95 -4.44 5.00
N VAL A 98 3.27 -4.61 6.12
CA VAL A 98 2.12 -3.79 6.51
C VAL A 98 2.52 -2.75 7.55
N GLY A 99 1.93 -1.55 7.48
CA GLY A 99 2.10 -0.49 8.47
C GLY A 99 3.40 0.30 8.32
N ILE A 100 3.68 1.13 9.32
CA ILE A 100 4.80 2.09 9.30
C ILE A 100 6.20 1.44 9.22
N ALA A 101 6.33 0.14 9.57
CA ALA A 101 7.59 -0.59 9.42
C ALA A 101 8.12 -0.61 7.97
N GLY A 102 7.23 -0.42 6.98
CA GLY A 102 7.61 -0.28 5.58
C GLY A 102 8.43 0.96 5.29
N LEU A 103 8.22 2.07 6.01
CA LEU A 103 8.95 3.32 5.80
C LEU A 103 10.46 3.12 6.04
N GLN A 104 10.85 2.53 7.17
CA GLN A 104 12.27 2.25 7.44
C GLN A 104 12.86 1.34 6.35
N SER A 105 12.12 0.30 5.93
CA SER A 105 12.58 -0.62 4.89
C SER A 105 12.78 0.06 3.53
N VAL A 106 11.91 0.99 3.15
CA VAL A 106 12.05 1.81 1.94
C VAL A 106 13.31 2.68 2.04
N MET A 107 13.51 3.35 3.17
CA MET A 107 14.68 4.21 3.39
C MET A 107 15.99 3.43 3.40
N ASP A 108 16.01 2.23 4.01
CA ASP A 108 17.17 1.33 4.00
C ASP A 108 17.52 0.87 2.58
N ALA A 109 16.51 0.49 1.79
CA ALA A 109 16.70 0.08 0.39
C ALA A 109 17.25 1.24 -0.47
N LEU A 110 16.68 2.45 -0.33
CA LEU A 110 17.16 3.65 -1.04
C LEU A 110 18.58 4.03 -0.59
N GLY A 111 18.88 3.96 0.71
CA GLY A 111 20.22 4.18 1.26
C GLY A 111 21.27 3.21 0.70
N ALA A 112 20.86 1.99 0.39
CA ALA A 112 21.69 0.99 -0.28
C ALA A 112 21.68 1.10 -1.82
N ASN A 113 21.11 2.18 -2.38
CA ASN A 113 21.00 2.43 -3.81
C ASN A 113 20.24 1.32 -4.57
N ARG A 114 19.16 0.77 -3.98
CA ARG A 114 18.31 -0.24 -4.61
C ARG A 114 17.14 0.40 -5.35
N GLN A 115 16.63 -0.28 -6.39
CA GLN A 115 15.35 0.06 -7.00
C GLN A 115 14.24 -0.38 -6.04
N VAL A 116 13.36 0.54 -5.62
CA VAL A 116 12.26 0.24 -4.71
C VAL A 116 10.96 0.04 -5.49
N LEU A 117 10.31 -1.11 -5.22
CA LEU A 117 8.95 -1.43 -5.64
C LEU A 117 8.07 -1.31 -4.40
N VAL A 118 7.21 -0.30 -4.33
CA VAL A 118 6.43 -0.01 -3.12
C VAL A 118 5.01 -0.58 -3.24
N ALA A 119 4.71 -1.57 -2.39
CA ALA A 119 3.36 -2.07 -2.15
C ALA A 119 2.82 -1.65 -0.76
N ASN A 120 3.70 -1.11 0.08
CA ASN A 120 3.38 -0.54 1.38
C ASN A 120 3.07 0.96 1.21
N LYS A 121 1.80 1.29 1.09
CA LYS A 121 1.37 2.70 0.92
C LYS A 121 1.68 3.55 2.15
N GLU A 122 1.70 2.93 3.33
CA GLU A 122 1.95 3.63 4.59
C GLU A 122 3.32 4.32 4.62
N ALA A 123 4.32 3.80 3.91
CA ALA A 123 5.64 4.45 3.79
C ALA A 123 5.54 5.83 3.11
N LEU A 124 4.75 5.94 2.04
CA LEU A 124 4.53 7.21 1.35
C LEU A 124 3.55 8.11 2.12
N VAL A 125 2.56 7.54 2.77
CA VAL A 125 1.60 8.29 3.60
C VAL A 125 2.30 8.96 4.77
N THR A 126 3.20 8.24 5.45
CA THR A 126 3.82 8.74 6.69
C THR A 126 5.10 9.53 6.44
N GLY A 127 5.90 9.16 5.45
CA GLY A 127 7.21 9.75 5.17
C GLY A 127 7.45 10.08 3.70
N GLY A 128 6.40 10.37 2.92
CA GLY A 128 6.50 10.53 1.47
C GLY A 128 7.54 11.55 1.02
N HIS A 129 7.65 12.70 1.69
CA HIS A 129 8.68 13.71 1.40
C HIS A 129 10.10 13.14 1.57
N LEU A 130 10.37 12.41 2.66
CA LEU A 130 11.69 11.80 2.89
C LEU A 130 12.00 10.71 1.85
N VAL A 131 11.00 9.89 1.51
CA VAL A 131 11.12 8.83 0.51
C VAL A 131 11.41 9.40 -0.87
N MET A 132 10.63 10.40 -1.31
CA MET A 132 10.78 11.01 -2.63
C MET A 132 12.10 11.77 -2.76
N ASP A 133 12.53 12.47 -1.71
CA ASP A 133 13.84 13.14 -1.67
C ASP A 133 15.00 12.12 -1.72
N ALA A 134 14.90 11.01 -1.02
CA ALA A 134 15.89 9.94 -1.08
C ALA A 134 15.96 9.30 -2.46
N ALA A 135 14.81 9.00 -3.07
CA ALA A 135 14.71 8.44 -4.41
C ALA A 135 15.31 9.39 -5.46
N LYS A 136 15.03 10.70 -5.36
CA LYS A 136 15.58 11.73 -6.24
C LYS A 136 17.10 11.82 -6.13
N ARG A 137 17.66 11.74 -4.91
CA ARG A 137 19.12 11.78 -4.69
C ARG A 137 19.86 10.66 -5.38
N ILE A 138 19.28 9.46 -5.45
CA ILE A 138 19.91 8.30 -6.11
C ILE A 138 19.51 8.17 -7.60
N GLY A 139 18.62 9.05 -8.09
CA GLY A 139 18.17 9.04 -9.49
C GLY A 139 17.32 7.84 -9.89
N LYS A 140 16.65 7.19 -8.92
CA LYS A 140 15.76 6.03 -9.16
C LYS A 140 14.34 6.37 -8.77
N PRO A 141 13.35 6.24 -9.68
CA PRO A 141 11.95 6.45 -9.34
C PRO A 141 11.47 5.38 -8.36
N ILE A 142 10.54 5.73 -7.49
CA ILE A 142 9.74 4.75 -6.77
C ILE A 142 8.77 4.11 -7.75
N LEU A 143 8.76 2.77 -7.82
CA LEU A 143 7.85 2.02 -8.70
C LEU A 143 6.62 1.57 -7.91
N PRO A 144 5.42 2.10 -8.20
CA PRO A 144 4.22 1.77 -7.45
C PRO A 144 3.72 0.36 -7.83
N VAL A 145 3.33 -0.39 -6.81
CA VAL A 145 2.69 -1.71 -6.94
C VAL A 145 1.19 -1.64 -6.66
N ASP A 146 0.73 -0.64 -5.90
CA ASP A 146 -0.69 -0.37 -5.73
C ASP A 146 -1.36 -0.18 -7.11
N SER A 147 -2.52 -0.80 -7.34
CA SER A 147 -3.13 -0.91 -8.68
C SER A 147 -3.46 0.44 -9.29
N GLU A 148 -3.98 1.36 -8.51
CA GLU A 148 -4.37 2.70 -8.95
C GLU A 148 -3.14 3.55 -9.29
N HIS A 149 -2.11 3.50 -8.45
CA HIS A 149 -0.87 4.26 -8.67
C HIS A 149 -0.07 3.68 -9.83
N SER A 150 -0.03 2.35 -9.95
CA SER A 150 0.55 1.69 -11.12
C SER A 150 -0.17 2.11 -12.41
N ALA A 151 -1.49 2.22 -12.38
CA ALA A 151 -2.28 2.67 -13.52
C ALA A 151 -1.94 4.12 -13.93
N ILE A 152 -1.89 5.04 -12.96
CA ILE A 152 -1.48 6.44 -13.19
C ILE A 152 -0.06 6.48 -13.75
N PHE A 153 0.88 5.75 -13.13
CA PHE A 153 2.26 5.66 -13.58
C PHE A 153 2.36 5.17 -15.03
N GLN A 154 1.57 4.15 -15.42
CA GLN A 154 1.52 3.63 -16.79
C GLN A 154 0.93 4.64 -17.77
N CYS A 155 -0.11 5.39 -17.39
CA CYS A 155 -0.69 6.45 -18.23
C CYS A 155 0.32 7.58 -18.49
N LEU A 156 1.09 7.97 -17.48
CA LEU A 156 2.13 8.98 -17.60
C LEU A 156 3.28 8.58 -18.53
N GLN A 157 3.59 7.26 -18.64
CA GLN A 157 4.57 6.80 -19.65
C GLN A 157 4.10 7.08 -21.08
N GLY A 158 2.79 7.04 -21.33
CA GLY A 158 2.18 7.37 -22.63
C GLY A 158 2.04 8.86 -22.91
N ALA A 159 2.29 9.71 -21.91
CA ALA A 159 2.07 11.15 -22.01
C ALA A 159 3.15 11.91 -22.80
N GLY A 160 4.25 11.27 -23.19
CA GLY A 160 5.32 11.93 -23.94
C GLY A 160 5.97 13.12 -23.21
N GLY A 161 5.96 13.13 -21.88
CA GLY A 161 6.48 14.22 -21.04
C GLY A 161 5.47 15.35 -20.74
N ASN A 162 4.25 15.28 -21.26
CA ASN A 162 3.19 16.25 -20.92
C ASN A 162 2.76 16.09 -19.46
N GLN A 163 2.58 17.21 -18.79
CA GLN A 163 2.13 17.23 -17.40
C GLN A 163 0.61 17.04 -17.31
N PRO A 164 0.13 16.20 -16.37
CA PRO A 164 -1.30 16.05 -16.14
C PRO A 164 -1.88 17.32 -15.49
N VAL A 165 -3.13 17.63 -15.82
CA VAL A 165 -3.88 18.68 -15.14
C VAL A 165 -4.67 18.12 -13.95
N ARG A 166 -5.01 16.82 -13.98
CA ARG A 166 -5.75 16.14 -12.93
C ARG A 166 -5.50 14.62 -12.95
N LEU A 167 -5.45 14.02 -11.76
CA LEU A 167 -5.49 12.57 -11.60
C LEU A 167 -6.93 12.13 -11.28
N LEU A 168 -7.39 11.08 -11.94
CA LEU A 168 -8.69 10.44 -11.70
C LEU A 168 -8.44 9.12 -11.00
N LEU A 169 -8.47 9.17 -9.65
CA LEU A 169 -8.18 8.03 -8.78
C LEU A 169 -9.44 7.19 -8.60
N THR A 170 -9.50 6.00 -9.19
CA THR A 170 -10.70 5.16 -9.11
C THR A 170 -10.81 4.43 -7.77
N ALA A 171 -12.03 4.10 -7.39
CA ALA A 171 -12.35 3.30 -6.20
C ALA A 171 -13.55 2.39 -6.51
N SER A 172 -13.57 1.17 -5.96
CA SER A 172 -14.76 0.32 -6.05
C SER A 172 -15.99 0.89 -5.33
N GLY A 173 -15.75 1.81 -4.37
CA GLY A 173 -16.75 2.33 -3.45
C GLY A 173 -17.01 1.44 -2.23
N GLY A 174 -16.37 0.26 -2.17
CA GLY A 174 -16.50 -0.69 -1.06
C GLY A 174 -17.91 -1.29 -0.92
N PRO A 175 -18.13 -2.07 0.14
CA PRO A 175 -19.41 -2.74 0.39
C PRO A 175 -20.56 -1.77 0.72
N PHE A 176 -20.25 -0.55 1.16
CA PHE A 176 -21.23 0.43 1.61
C PHE A 176 -21.52 1.54 0.60
N ARG A 177 -21.09 1.38 -0.66
CA ARG A 177 -21.26 2.36 -1.74
C ARG A 177 -22.68 2.94 -1.82
N THR A 178 -23.72 2.10 -1.65
CA THR A 178 -25.13 2.47 -1.76
C THR A 178 -25.82 2.69 -0.41
N TRP A 179 -25.11 2.56 0.70
CA TRP A 179 -25.67 2.70 2.04
C TRP A 179 -25.80 4.17 2.47
N THR A 180 -26.82 4.46 3.28
CA THR A 180 -26.90 5.77 3.92
C THR A 180 -25.90 5.87 5.07
N ARG A 181 -25.62 7.09 5.54
CA ARG A 181 -24.75 7.32 6.70
C ARG A 181 -25.25 6.61 7.95
N GLU A 182 -26.57 6.64 8.19
CA GLU A 182 -27.21 5.99 9.33
C GLU A 182 -27.07 4.46 9.29
N GLN A 183 -27.21 3.86 8.10
CA GLN A 183 -26.98 2.43 7.91
C GLN A 183 -25.54 2.04 8.21
N MET A 184 -24.57 2.84 7.74
CA MET A 184 -23.16 2.59 7.98
C MET A 184 -22.75 2.68 9.44
N GLN A 185 -23.38 3.58 10.24
CA GLN A 185 -23.02 3.76 11.65
C GLN A 185 -23.03 2.46 12.44
N ASN A 186 -24.00 1.59 12.16
CA ASN A 186 -24.20 0.32 12.86
C ASN A 186 -23.82 -0.91 12.00
N ALA A 187 -23.02 -0.71 10.96
CA ALA A 187 -22.58 -1.80 10.10
C ALA A 187 -21.76 -2.82 10.91
N THR A 188 -22.08 -4.10 10.72
CA THR A 188 -21.35 -5.18 11.38
C THR A 188 -20.01 -5.46 10.70
N ARG A 189 -19.09 -6.06 11.43
CA ARG A 189 -17.80 -6.55 10.91
C ARG A 189 -18.00 -7.48 9.69
N ALA A 190 -18.97 -8.39 9.77
CA ALA A 190 -19.28 -9.32 8.69
C ALA A 190 -19.76 -8.61 7.42
N GLN A 191 -20.49 -7.49 7.53
CA GLN A 191 -20.92 -6.68 6.40
C GLN A 191 -19.75 -5.89 5.82
N ALA A 192 -18.91 -5.29 6.66
CA ALA A 192 -17.76 -4.49 6.24
C ALA A 192 -16.65 -5.33 5.57
N LEU A 193 -16.53 -6.61 5.92
CA LEU A 193 -15.55 -7.54 5.31
C LEU A 193 -15.98 -8.11 3.95
N LYS A 194 -17.20 -7.81 3.46
CA LYS A 194 -17.68 -8.29 2.15
C LYS A 194 -17.29 -7.32 1.03
N HIS A 195 -16.01 -7.37 0.61
CA HIS A 195 -15.59 -6.58 -0.55
C HIS A 195 -16.15 -7.16 -1.86
N PRO A 196 -16.71 -6.31 -2.79
CA PRO A 196 -17.38 -6.80 -3.99
C PRO A 196 -16.45 -7.47 -5.01
N ASN A 197 -15.20 -6.99 -5.19
CA ASN A 197 -14.34 -7.37 -6.31
C ASN A 197 -13.00 -7.99 -5.89
N TRP A 198 -12.46 -7.64 -4.71
CA TRP A 198 -11.12 -8.03 -4.28
C TRP A 198 -11.16 -8.95 -3.05
N SER A 199 -10.31 -9.97 -3.07
CA SER A 199 -10.00 -10.77 -1.88
C SER A 199 -8.74 -10.20 -1.21
N MET A 200 -8.92 -9.53 -0.09
CA MET A 200 -7.86 -8.78 0.59
C MET A 200 -7.79 -9.14 2.08
N GLY A 201 -6.71 -8.69 2.74
CA GLY A 201 -6.60 -8.78 4.19
C GLY A 201 -7.69 -7.98 4.92
N ALA A 202 -7.98 -8.36 6.18
CA ALA A 202 -9.07 -7.75 6.94
C ALA A 202 -8.92 -6.22 7.10
N LYS A 203 -7.72 -5.73 7.44
CA LYS A 203 -7.47 -4.28 7.63
C LYS A 203 -7.82 -3.48 6.38
N ILE A 204 -7.25 -3.82 5.22
CA ILE A 204 -7.47 -3.08 3.97
C ILE A 204 -8.92 -3.22 3.47
N THR A 205 -9.61 -4.32 3.81
CA THR A 205 -11.03 -4.48 3.49
C THR A 205 -11.90 -3.51 4.28
N ILE A 206 -11.61 -3.28 5.58
CA ILE A 206 -12.28 -2.24 6.37
C ILE A 206 -11.90 -0.84 5.89
N ASP A 207 -10.65 -0.61 5.51
CA ASP A 207 -10.23 0.67 4.90
C ASP A 207 -10.98 0.95 3.60
N SER A 208 -11.24 -0.07 2.79
CA SER A 208 -12.08 0.06 1.58
C SER A 208 -13.53 0.39 1.94
N ALA A 209 -14.09 -0.27 2.95
CA ALA A 209 -15.46 -0.03 3.41
C ALA A 209 -15.68 1.39 3.95
N SER A 210 -14.67 1.95 4.62
CA SER A 210 -14.68 3.30 5.21
C SER A 210 -14.11 4.38 4.27
N MET A 211 -13.59 4.00 3.11
CA MET A 211 -12.84 4.83 2.15
C MET A 211 -11.51 5.37 2.71
N PHE A 212 -11.02 4.91 3.86
CA PHE A 212 -9.67 5.26 4.33
C PHE A 212 -8.59 4.70 3.41
N ASN A 213 -8.79 3.53 2.77
CA ASN A 213 -7.87 3.08 1.73
C ASN A 213 -7.68 4.15 0.65
N LYS A 214 -8.77 4.76 0.20
CA LYS A 214 -8.71 5.83 -0.82
C LYS A 214 -8.11 7.13 -0.28
N ALA A 215 -8.32 7.43 1.01
CA ALA A 215 -7.65 8.56 1.66
C ALA A 215 -6.12 8.38 1.67
N LEU A 216 -5.63 7.19 2.04
CA LEU A 216 -4.20 6.87 2.00
C LEU A 216 -3.65 6.93 0.56
N GLU A 217 -4.43 6.48 -0.41
CA GLU A 217 -4.06 6.54 -1.83
C GLU A 217 -4.02 7.96 -2.41
N ILE A 218 -4.86 8.88 -1.94
CA ILE A 218 -4.76 10.31 -2.29
C ILE A 218 -3.40 10.86 -1.82
N ILE A 219 -3.00 10.54 -0.59
CA ILE A 219 -1.72 10.98 -0.03
C ILE A 219 -0.54 10.35 -0.79
N GLU A 220 -0.62 9.07 -1.10
CA GLU A 220 0.38 8.37 -1.90
C GLU A 220 0.52 8.97 -3.30
N ALA A 221 -0.61 9.26 -3.99
CA ALA A 221 -0.62 9.87 -5.31
C ALA A 221 -0.02 11.29 -5.30
N HIS A 222 -0.29 12.07 -4.24
CA HIS A 222 0.33 13.37 -4.04
C HIS A 222 1.85 13.29 -4.11
N TRP A 223 2.45 12.38 -3.34
CA TRP A 223 3.91 12.21 -3.29
C TRP A 223 4.49 11.60 -4.56
N LEU A 224 3.92 10.53 -5.08
CA LEU A 224 4.45 9.83 -6.25
C LEU A 224 4.44 10.68 -7.53
N PHE A 225 3.44 11.53 -7.68
CA PHE A 225 3.20 12.25 -8.94
C PHE A 225 3.34 13.76 -8.80
N ASP A 226 3.78 14.25 -7.64
CA ASP A 226 3.93 15.70 -7.35
C ASP A 226 2.64 16.46 -7.68
N MET A 227 1.48 15.91 -7.29
CA MET A 227 0.17 16.44 -7.62
C MET A 227 -0.51 17.01 -6.36
N PRO A 228 -0.94 18.29 -6.36
CA PRO A 228 -1.63 18.86 -5.21
C PRO A 228 -2.99 18.17 -4.99
N PRO A 229 -3.45 18.05 -3.73
CA PRO A 229 -4.62 17.22 -3.40
C PRO A 229 -5.91 17.64 -4.11
N GLU A 230 -6.09 18.93 -4.40
CA GLU A 230 -7.26 19.46 -5.13
C GLU A 230 -7.30 19.01 -6.61
N LYS A 231 -6.20 18.51 -7.15
CA LYS A 231 -6.10 17.94 -8.49
C LYS A 231 -6.16 16.41 -8.51
N ILE A 232 -6.40 15.77 -7.36
CA ILE A 232 -6.59 14.32 -7.26
C ILE A 232 -8.07 14.05 -7.00
N GLN A 233 -8.80 13.72 -8.05
CA GLN A 233 -10.23 13.47 -7.98
C GLN A 233 -10.54 12.00 -7.80
N VAL A 234 -11.31 11.67 -6.75
CA VAL A 234 -11.82 10.31 -6.54
C VAL A 234 -13.03 10.06 -7.44
N VAL A 235 -12.96 8.95 -8.19
CA VAL A 235 -14.01 8.46 -9.09
C VAL A 235 -14.42 7.06 -8.65
N VAL A 236 -15.66 6.90 -8.22
CA VAL A 236 -16.18 5.59 -7.84
C VAL A 236 -16.53 4.81 -9.10
N HIS A 237 -15.88 3.66 -9.30
CA HIS A 237 -16.03 2.77 -10.43
C HIS A 237 -16.25 1.33 -9.92
N PRO A 238 -17.52 0.90 -9.74
CA PRO A 238 -17.85 -0.35 -9.05
C PRO A 238 -17.28 -1.60 -9.71
N GLN A 239 -17.11 -1.59 -11.03
CA GLN A 239 -16.62 -2.75 -11.78
C GLN A 239 -15.11 -2.99 -11.57
N SER A 240 -14.34 -1.98 -11.11
CA SER A 240 -12.88 -2.05 -10.92
C SER A 240 -12.11 -2.53 -12.16
N ILE A 241 -12.55 -2.12 -13.33
CA ILE A 241 -11.91 -2.42 -14.63
C ILE A 241 -10.97 -1.28 -15.04
N VAL A 242 -11.40 -0.02 -14.86
CA VAL A 242 -10.53 1.14 -14.96
C VAL A 242 -9.83 1.30 -13.62
N HIS A 243 -8.51 1.08 -13.61
CA HIS A 243 -7.73 1.13 -12.39
C HIS A 243 -7.31 2.53 -11.97
N SER A 244 -7.26 3.49 -12.87
CA SER A 244 -7.20 4.95 -12.71
C SER A 244 -6.92 5.61 -14.05
N ALA A 245 -6.98 6.93 -14.09
CA ALA A 245 -6.77 7.70 -15.31
C ALA A 245 -6.09 9.05 -15.03
N VAL A 246 -5.61 9.66 -16.11
CA VAL A 246 -4.89 10.95 -16.08
C VAL A 246 -5.53 11.86 -17.12
N GLU A 247 -5.89 13.08 -16.74
CA GLU A 247 -6.45 14.10 -17.64
C GLU A 247 -5.37 15.12 -18.01
N PHE A 248 -5.35 15.52 -19.28
CA PHE A 248 -4.40 16.48 -19.84
C PHE A 248 -5.08 17.78 -20.24
N ALA A 249 -4.27 18.82 -20.51
CA ALA A 249 -4.74 20.17 -20.79
C ALA A 249 -5.59 20.30 -22.06
N ASP A 250 -5.48 19.38 -23.00
CA ASP A 250 -6.30 19.28 -24.22
C ASP A 250 -7.66 18.60 -23.99
N GLY A 251 -7.95 18.18 -22.75
CA GLY A 251 -9.16 17.45 -22.38
C GLY A 251 -9.08 15.93 -22.62
N ALA A 252 -7.95 15.42 -23.12
CA ALA A 252 -7.77 13.98 -23.28
C ALA A 252 -7.62 13.29 -21.91
N VAL A 253 -8.20 12.08 -21.78
CA VAL A 253 -8.06 11.22 -20.61
C VAL A 253 -7.42 9.91 -21.02
N LEU A 254 -6.26 9.59 -20.46
CA LEU A 254 -5.63 8.28 -20.59
C LEU A 254 -5.95 7.43 -19.38
N ALA A 255 -6.39 6.19 -19.60
CA ALA A 255 -6.75 5.26 -18.54
C ALA A 255 -6.09 3.90 -18.76
N GLN A 256 -5.69 3.26 -17.66
CA GLN A 256 -5.28 1.86 -17.71
C GLN A 256 -6.45 0.96 -17.30
N LEU A 257 -6.73 -0.02 -18.13
CA LEU A 257 -7.80 -1.01 -17.93
C LEU A 257 -7.22 -2.40 -17.77
N GLY A 258 -7.83 -3.21 -16.93
CA GLY A 258 -7.45 -4.61 -16.72
C GLY A 258 -8.44 -5.35 -15.84
N VAL A 259 -8.30 -6.67 -15.78
CA VAL A 259 -8.98 -7.46 -14.73
C VAL A 259 -8.35 -7.14 -13.37
N PRO A 260 -9.10 -7.26 -12.26
CA PRO A 260 -8.56 -7.03 -10.91
C PRO A 260 -7.60 -8.16 -10.50
N ASP A 261 -6.34 -8.02 -10.89
CA ASP A 261 -5.25 -9.00 -10.65
C ASP A 261 -3.94 -8.26 -10.34
N MET A 262 -3.46 -8.40 -9.11
CA MET A 262 -2.24 -7.71 -8.66
C MET A 262 -0.96 -8.18 -9.36
N ARG A 263 -0.96 -9.33 -10.04
CA ARG A 263 0.20 -9.76 -10.83
C ARG A 263 0.53 -8.79 -11.97
N VAL A 264 -0.45 -8.05 -12.47
CA VAL A 264 -0.23 -7.04 -13.54
C VAL A 264 0.62 -5.86 -13.03
N PRO A 265 0.24 -5.12 -11.97
CA PRO A 265 1.06 -4.02 -11.47
C PRO A 265 2.39 -4.51 -10.86
N ILE A 266 2.42 -5.67 -10.19
CA ILE A 266 3.65 -6.26 -9.67
C ILE A 266 4.63 -6.54 -10.82
N ALA A 267 4.19 -7.23 -11.88
CA ALA A 267 5.04 -7.54 -13.04
C ALA A 267 5.55 -6.27 -13.71
N TYR A 268 4.69 -5.25 -13.86
CA TYR A 268 5.11 -3.99 -14.46
C TYR A 268 6.18 -3.28 -13.62
N ALA A 269 6.02 -3.26 -12.29
CA ALA A 269 7.04 -2.71 -11.41
C ALA A 269 8.35 -3.51 -11.46
N MET A 270 8.28 -4.86 -11.52
CA MET A 270 9.46 -5.73 -11.60
C MET A 270 10.23 -5.61 -12.93
N THR A 271 9.58 -5.21 -14.00
CA THR A 271 10.19 -5.21 -15.36
C THR A 271 10.23 -3.85 -16.04
N TYR A 272 9.79 -2.80 -15.36
CA TYR A 272 9.73 -1.47 -15.95
C TYR A 272 10.98 -1.09 -16.74
N PRO A 273 10.86 -0.56 -17.97
CA PRO A 273 9.60 -0.19 -18.66
C PRO A 273 8.99 -1.31 -19.52
N ARG A 274 9.51 -2.53 -19.47
CA ARG A 274 9.03 -3.67 -20.28
C ARG A 274 7.72 -4.24 -19.70
N ARG A 275 7.03 -5.03 -20.52
CA ARG A 275 5.87 -5.85 -20.10
C ARG A 275 6.17 -7.32 -20.37
N ILE A 276 5.79 -8.16 -19.41
CA ILE A 276 5.94 -9.62 -19.51
C ILE A 276 4.57 -10.31 -19.30
N PRO A 277 4.39 -11.55 -19.77
CA PRO A 277 3.22 -12.35 -19.46
C PRO A 277 3.05 -12.54 -17.95
N THR A 278 1.87 -12.31 -17.42
CA THR A 278 1.59 -12.40 -15.97
C THR A 278 0.76 -13.63 -15.60
N GLY A 279 0.27 -14.37 -16.59
CA GLY A 279 -0.72 -15.43 -16.38
C GLY A 279 -2.13 -14.92 -16.04
N SER A 280 -2.34 -13.59 -16.02
CA SER A 280 -3.65 -12.99 -15.80
C SER A 280 -4.55 -13.19 -17.02
N LYS A 281 -5.87 -13.29 -16.80
CA LYS A 281 -6.85 -13.41 -17.89
C LYS A 281 -6.86 -12.11 -18.71
N PRO A 282 -6.96 -12.18 -20.04
CA PRO A 282 -7.19 -11.01 -20.88
C PRO A 282 -8.51 -10.31 -20.50
N LEU A 283 -8.51 -8.98 -20.59
CA LEU A 283 -9.73 -8.21 -20.44
C LEU A 283 -10.61 -8.38 -21.70
N ASP A 284 -11.86 -8.82 -21.52
CA ASP A 284 -12.86 -8.91 -22.57
C ASP A 284 -13.86 -7.76 -22.44
N LEU A 285 -13.68 -6.73 -23.26
CA LEU A 285 -14.55 -5.56 -23.28
C LEU A 285 -16.00 -5.88 -23.70
N PHE A 286 -16.21 -6.92 -24.52
CA PHE A 286 -17.54 -7.33 -24.92
C PHE A 286 -18.33 -7.96 -23.77
N SER A 287 -17.66 -8.75 -22.94
CA SER A 287 -18.27 -9.34 -21.74
C SER A 287 -18.59 -8.28 -20.67
N ILE A 288 -17.81 -7.20 -20.58
CA ILE A 288 -18.03 -6.11 -19.62
C ILE A 288 -19.25 -5.27 -20.02
N GLY A 289 -19.38 -4.95 -21.29
CA GLY A 289 -20.49 -4.18 -21.88
C GLY A 289 -20.51 -2.72 -21.41
N THR A 290 -20.73 -2.45 -20.12
CA THR A 290 -20.91 -1.09 -19.59
C THR A 290 -19.96 -0.81 -18.42
N LEU A 291 -19.32 0.37 -18.44
CA LEU A 291 -18.56 0.93 -17.34
C LEU A 291 -19.35 2.09 -16.72
N THR A 292 -19.41 2.15 -15.39
CA THR A 292 -20.15 3.20 -14.68
C THR A 292 -19.22 3.97 -13.73
N PHE A 293 -19.47 5.26 -13.58
CA PHE A 293 -18.68 6.17 -12.78
C PHE A 293 -19.59 7.05 -11.94
N GLU A 294 -19.24 7.23 -10.66
CA GLU A 294 -19.96 8.05 -9.70
C GLU A 294 -18.95 8.99 -8.99
N PRO A 295 -19.37 10.17 -8.53
CA PRO A 295 -18.49 11.02 -7.73
C PRO A 295 -18.20 10.39 -6.36
N GLY A 296 -17.01 10.63 -5.82
CA GLY A 296 -16.72 10.38 -4.41
C GLY A 296 -17.59 11.26 -3.51
N ASP A 297 -18.00 10.74 -2.36
CA ASP A 297 -18.88 11.43 -1.42
C ASP A 297 -18.16 11.68 -0.08
N PRO A 298 -17.54 12.89 0.11
CA PRO A 298 -16.81 13.20 1.33
C PRO A 298 -17.71 13.46 2.55
N VAL A 299 -19.04 13.60 2.36
CA VAL A 299 -19.99 13.73 3.47
C VAL A 299 -20.28 12.37 4.08
N ARG A 300 -20.55 11.37 3.25
CA ARG A 300 -20.74 9.99 3.72
C ARG A 300 -19.44 9.35 4.18
N PHE A 301 -18.32 9.65 3.50
CA PHE A 301 -17.01 9.10 3.77
C PHE A 301 -16.01 10.21 4.11
N PRO A 302 -15.94 10.65 5.39
CA PRO A 302 -15.08 11.75 5.81
C PRO A 302 -13.59 11.53 5.49
N ALA A 303 -13.15 10.28 5.36
CA ALA A 303 -11.79 9.93 4.99
C ALA A 303 -11.30 10.66 3.73
N LEU A 304 -12.17 10.83 2.73
CA LEU A 304 -11.83 11.52 1.47
C LEU A 304 -11.47 13.01 1.68
N ARG A 305 -12.15 13.68 2.62
CA ARG A 305 -11.87 15.07 2.99
C ARG A 305 -10.59 15.15 3.83
N LEU A 306 -10.46 14.27 4.83
CA LEU A 306 -9.35 14.25 5.77
C LEU A 306 -7.98 14.08 5.07
N ALA A 307 -7.90 13.33 3.98
CA ALA A 307 -6.65 13.19 3.22
C ALA A 307 -6.12 14.55 2.71
N GLY A 308 -6.99 15.35 2.08
CA GLY A 308 -6.62 16.68 1.60
C GLY A 308 -6.31 17.65 2.73
N GLU A 309 -7.08 17.61 3.82
CA GLU A 309 -6.85 18.44 5.00
C GLU A 309 -5.50 18.13 5.65
N CYS A 310 -5.13 16.85 5.80
CA CYS A 310 -3.83 16.46 6.36
C CYS A 310 -2.66 16.88 5.46
N LEU A 311 -2.79 16.72 4.14
CA LEU A 311 -1.77 17.18 3.18
C LEU A 311 -1.57 18.71 3.27
N ASN A 312 -2.66 19.46 3.36
CA ASN A 312 -2.61 20.91 3.46
C ASN A 312 -2.08 21.40 4.83
N ALA A 313 -2.35 20.65 5.91
CA ALA A 313 -1.82 20.95 7.25
C ALA A 313 -0.31 20.74 7.32
N GLY A 314 0.22 19.76 6.57
CA GLY A 314 1.65 19.45 6.57
C GLY A 314 2.12 18.76 7.86
N GLY A 315 3.42 18.81 8.11
CA GLY A 315 4.02 18.12 9.26
C GLY A 315 3.62 16.64 9.32
N ALA A 316 3.34 16.13 10.51
CA ALA A 316 2.99 14.74 10.74
C ALA A 316 1.48 14.43 10.60
N ALA A 317 0.66 15.33 10.05
CA ALA A 317 -0.79 15.13 9.99
C ALA A 317 -1.19 13.83 9.25
N CYS A 318 -0.52 13.50 8.14
CA CYS A 318 -0.76 12.25 7.41
C CYS A 318 -0.32 11.00 8.22
N THR A 319 0.76 11.11 8.99
CA THR A 319 1.22 10.06 9.91
C THR A 319 0.19 9.82 11.02
N ILE A 320 -0.32 10.90 11.61
CA ILE A 320 -1.36 10.84 12.65
C ILE A 320 -2.64 10.19 12.10
N LEU A 321 -3.08 10.59 10.90
CA LEU A 321 -4.22 9.98 10.22
C LEU A 321 -4.04 8.46 10.05
N ASN A 322 -2.87 8.03 9.58
CA ASN A 322 -2.58 6.62 9.38
C ASN A 322 -2.58 5.84 10.70
N GLY A 323 -1.83 6.30 11.71
CA GLY A 323 -1.75 5.65 13.02
C GLY A 323 -3.12 5.56 13.70
N ALA A 324 -3.90 6.63 13.66
CA ALA A 324 -5.26 6.67 14.20
C ALA A 324 -6.21 5.70 13.48
N ASN A 325 -6.15 5.65 12.14
CA ASN A 325 -6.95 4.72 11.34
C ASN A 325 -6.61 3.26 11.66
N GLU A 326 -5.33 2.91 11.75
CA GLU A 326 -4.93 1.54 12.11
C GLU A 326 -5.49 1.12 13.48
N MET A 327 -5.45 2.01 14.47
CA MET A 327 -5.98 1.73 15.80
C MET A 327 -7.52 1.61 15.80
N ALA A 328 -8.21 2.49 15.09
CA ALA A 328 -9.67 2.46 14.97
C ALA A 328 -10.14 1.20 14.24
N VAL A 329 -9.51 0.84 13.13
CA VAL A 329 -9.82 -0.39 12.38
C VAL A 329 -9.56 -1.63 13.23
N ALA A 330 -8.45 -1.67 13.97
CA ALA A 330 -8.15 -2.78 14.87
C ALA A 330 -9.21 -2.93 15.98
N ALA A 331 -9.69 -1.83 16.57
CA ALA A 331 -10.75 -1.84 17.58
C ALA A 331 -12.09 -2.31 16.96
N PHE A 332 -12.43 -1.87 15.76
CA PHE A 332 -13.61 -2.34 15.04
C PHE A 332 -13.55 -3.84 14.74
N LEU A 333 -12.40 -4.34 14.27
CA LEU A 333 -12.22 -5.77 14.00
C LEU A 333 -12.32 -6.66 15.23
N ARG A 334 -12.11 -6.10 16.43
CA ARG A 334 -12.34 -6.77 17.73
C ARG A 334 -13.75 -6.58 18.28
N ASP A 335 -14.66 -5.95 17.49
CA ASP A 335 -16.02 -5.61 17.88
C ASP A 335 -16.09 -4.69 19.14
N GLU A 336 -15.05 -3.87 19.37
CA GLU A 336 -14.97 -2.95 20.53
C GLU A 336 -15.66 -1.61 20.27
N ILE A 337 -15.81 -1.22 19.01
CA ILE A 337 -16.43 0.05 18.59
C ILE A 337 -17.37 -0.18 17.40
N PRO A 338 -18.41 0.65 17.20
CA PRO A 338 -19.22 0.61 15.99
C PRO A 338 -18.46 1.15 14.77
N PHE A 339 -18.88 0.75 13.55
CA PHE A 339 -18.22 1.18 12.31
C PHE A 339 -18.14 2.71 12.16
N GLY A 340 -19.22 3.43 12.50
CA GLY A 340 -19.24 4.89 12.43
C GLY A 340 -18.31 5.60 13.42
N ALA A 341 -17.69 4.87 14.37
CA ALA A 341 -16.69 5.43 15.28
C ALA A 341 -15.31 5.56 14.63
N ILE A 342 -15.02 4.81 13.56
CA ILE A 342 -13.70 4.83 12.90
C ILE A 342 -13.31 6.26 12.52
N SER A 343 -14.13 6.96 11.73
CA SER A 343 -13.83 8.34 11.32
C SER A 343 -13.74 9.30 12.49
N ARG A 344 -14.61 9.13 13.51
CA ARG A 344 -14.60 9.99 14.71
C ARG A 344 -13.31 9.86 15.52
N ILE A 345 -12.77 8.64 15.62
CA ILE A 345 -11.49 8.39 16.29
C ILE A 345 -10.36 9.09 15.54
N VAL A 346 -10.34 8.98 14.20
CA VAL A 346 -9.30 9.64 13.39
C VAL A 346 -9.40 11.16 13.52
N GLU A 347 -10.58 11.76 13.37
CA GLU A 347 -10.80 13.20 13.52
C GLU A 347 -10.39 13.68 14.92
N GLY A 348 -10.86 13.02 15.98
CA GLY A 348 -10.50 13.38 17.35
C GLY A 348 -9.01 13.19 17.66
N THR A 349 -8.33 12.25 17.02
CA THR A 349 -6.89 12.06 17.19
C THR A 349 -6.12 13.18 16.49
N LEU A 350 -6.52 13.59 15.28
CA LEU A 350 -5.92 14.72 14.57
C LEU A 350 -6.06 16.03 15.39
N GLU A 351 -7.23 16.28 15.96
CA GLU A 351 -7.47 17.44 16.82
C GLU A 351 -6.61 17.41 18.10
N ALA A 352 -6.54 16.26 18.77
CA ALA A 352 -5.84 16.11 20.05
C ALA A 352 -4.32 16.16 19.90
N CYS A 353 -3.75 15.56 18.85
CA CYS A 353 -2.31 15.60 18.60
C CYS A 353 -1.85 16.99 18.09
N GLY A 354 -2.72 17.71 17.37
CA GLY A 354 -2.37 19.00 16.79
C GLY A 354 -1.20 18.93 15.78
N ALA A 355 -0.48 20.03 15.64
CA ALA A 355 0.66 20.11 14.74
C ALA A 355 1.90 19.45 15.38
N MET A 356 2.46 18.45 14.69
CA MET A 356 3.71 17.77 15.06
C MET A 356 4.69 17.82 13.88
N PRO A 357 6.02 17.88 14.15
CA PRO A 357 7.04 17.85 13.09
C PRO A 357 7.09 16.47 12.42
N ALA A 358 7.62 16.44 11.19
CA ALA A 358 7.90 15.23 10.42
C ALA A 358 9.18 15.37 9.58
N ASP A 359 10.15 16.18 10.04
CA ASP A 359 11.36 16.48 9.27
C ASP A 359 12.34 15.29 9.23
N THR A 360 12.23 14.38 10.17
CA THR A 360 13.08 13.20 10.32
C THR A 360 12.25 11.93 10.49
N LEU A 361 12.88 10.77 10.28
CA LEU A 361 12.24 9.46 10.58
C LEU A 361 11.86 9.37 12.07
N GLU A 362 12.67 9.92 12.96
CA GLU A 362 12.41 9.92 14.40
C GLU A 362 11.15 10.72 14.74
N ASP A 363 10.96 11.89 14.13
CA ASP A 363 9.73 12.68 14.28
C ASP A 363 8.50 11.90 13.83
N ILE A 364 8.61 11.24 12.67
CA ILE A 364 7.50 10.43 12.11
C ILE A 364 7.14 9.27 13.01
N PHE A 365 8.13 8.50 13.50
CA PHE A 365 7.88 7.40 14.43
C PHE A 365 7.31 7.88 15.77
N HIS A 366 7.78 9.03 16.27
CA HIS A 366 7.23 9.64 17.47
C HIS A 366 5.76 10.06 17.27
N ALA A 367 5.43 10.69 16.16
CA ALA A 367 4.06 11.10 15.82
C ALA A 367 3.13 9.89 15.66
N ASP A 368 3.58 8.80 15.02
CA ASP A 368 2.81 7.55 14.92
C ASP A 368 2.52 6.94 16.30
N LEU A 369 3.53 6.89 17.16
CA LEU A 369 3.37 6.38 18.53
C LEU A 369 2.35 7.18 19.34
N GLU A 370 2.44 8.51 19.27
CA GLU A 370 1.50 9.41 19.95
C GLU A 370 0.08 9.30 19.38
N ALA A 371 -0.06 9.26 18.05
CA ALA A 371 -1.34 9.05 17.39
C ALA A 371 -2.01 7.75 17.83
N ARG A 372 -1.25 6.66 17.92
CA ARG A 372 -1.76 5.35 18.38
C ARG A 372 -2.22 5.41 19.84
N ARG A 373 -1.47 6.09 20.70
CA ARG A 373 -1.82 6.28 22.12
C ARG A 373 -3.14 7.04 22.25
N VAL A 374 -3.24 8.20 21.59
CA VAL A 374 -4.44 9.06 21.62
C VAL A 374 -5.65 8.37 21.02
N ALA A 375 -5.48 7.72 19.86
CA ALA A 375 -6.57 6.98 19.20
C ALA A 375 -7.14 5.88 20.09
N LYS A 376 -6.27 5.17 20.83
CA LYS A 376 -6.70 4.14 21.80
C LYS A 376 -7.53 4.75 22.93
N GLU A 377 -7.09 5.87 23.49
CA GLU A 377 -7.84 6.56 24.58
C GLU A 377 -9.22 7.06 24.10
N ILE A 378 -9.31 7.55 22.85
CA ILE A 378 -10.57 7.95 22.25
C ILE A 378 -11.47 6.73 22.01
N ALA A 379 -10.92 5.64 21.48
CA ALA A 379 -11.64 4.40 21.24
C ALA A 379 -12.25 3.83 22.55
N GLU A 380 -11.50 3.87 23.65
CA GLU A 380 -11.97 3.41 24.96
C GLU A 380 -13.18 4.21 25.48
N LYS A 381 -13.31 5.48 25.12
CA LYS A 381 -14.47 6.33 25.49
C LYS A 381 -15.68 6.10 24.58
N LEU A 382 -15.51 5.40 23.45
CA LEU A 382 -16.57 5.14 22.47
C LEU A 382 -17.08 3.69 22.49
N LYS A 383 -16.55 2.86 23.41
CA LYS A 383 -17.07 1.51 23.71
C LYS A 383 -18.42 1.61 24.44
#